data_c59b1cb1c585418150c4739906a50661
#
_entry.id   c59b1cb1c585418150c4739906a50661
#
_cell.length_a   1.000
_cell.length_b   1.000
_cell.length_c   1.000
_cell.angle_alpha   90.00
_cell.angle_beta   90.00
_cell.angle_gamma   90.00
#
_symmetry.space_group_name_H-M   'P 1'
#
loop_
_entity.id
_entity.type
_entity.pdbx_description
1 polymer ?
#
loop_
_entity_poly.entity_id
_entity_poly.type
_entity_poly.pdbx_seq_one_letter_code
_entity_poly.pdbx_strand_id
1 'polypeptide(L)'
;MRIAIVDDLAAERTLLKDRLEQQLHRRNVRADILEYESGETFLEAARKAPFTAAFLDIYMDGMTGMEAAKKLRKTDTDCLLVFTTTSTDHALEGFQVRALHYLVKPFTEADIDALTDELLARIPQPDKYMELKVEGSEIHLRYQDIVYAEHFAHLIYVHTTVQKTLATRQPFKTFIAPLKDDTRFFVCGRGVIVNLEHAKDLEGAAFRMADGSRVFVSQDLLKSARQAFMEFLLQRGRMV
;
A
#
# COMPACT_ATOMS: atom_id res chain seq x y z
N MET A 1 10.89 4.85 2.29
CA MET A 1 11.02 3.48 1.77
C MET A 1 12.42 3.24 1.24
N ARG A 2 12.87 2.00 1.14
CA ARG A 2 14.21 1.65 0.61
C ARG A 2 14.05 0.93 -0.71
N ILE A 3 14.72 1.43 -1.75
CA ILE A 3 14.70 0.85 -3.11
C ILE A 3 16.12 0.46 -3.48
N ALA A 4 16.31 -0.74 -4.04
CA ALA A 4 17.57 -1.16 -4.62
C ALA A 4 17.50 -1.05 -6.15
N ILE A 5 18.59 -0.62 -6.77
CA ILE A 5 18.85 -0.73 -8.21
C ILE A 5 20.12 -1.58 -8.38
N VAL A 6 19.99 -2.69 -9.09
CA VAL A 6 21.06 -3.67 -9.27
C VAL A 6 21.30 -3.86 -10.76
N ASP A 7 22.45 -3.45 -11.24
CA ASP A 7 22.86 -3.49 -12.64
C ASP A 7 24.38 -3.34 -12.67
N ASP A 8 25.12 -4.07 -13.49
CA ASP A 8 26.57 -3.96 -13.57
C ASP A 8 27.03 -2.69 -14.29
N LEU A 9 26.16 -2.08 -15.11
CA LEU A 9 26.44 -0.85 -15.84
C LEU A 9 26.07 0.39 -15.01
N ALA A 10 27.07 1.16 -14.59
CA ALA A 10 26.85 2.37 -13.78
C ALA A 10 25.94 3.40 -14.47
N ALA A 11 26.03 3.53 -15.80
CA ALA A 11 25.20 4.46 -16.57
C ALA A 11 23.69 4.09 -16.49
N GLU A 12 23.37 2.80 -16.55
CA GLU A 12 22.00 2.30 -16.43
C GLU A 12 21.42 2.52 -15.03
N ARG A 13 22.24 2.26 -13.99
CA ARG A 13 21.85 2.53 -12.60
C ARG A 13 21.51 4.01 -12.41
N THR A 14 22.40 4.91 -12.83
CA THR A 14 22.20 6.35 -12.70
C THR A 14 20.95 6.82 -13.45
N LEU A 15 20.77 6.37 -14.70
CA LEU A 15 19.62 6.74 -15.51
C LEU A 15 18.29 6.32 -14.84
N LEU A 16 18.21 5.08 -14.35
CA LEU A 16 17.01 4.58 -13.68
C LEU A 16 16.76 5.31 -12.37
N LYS A 17 17.81 5.56 -11.58
CA LYS A 17 17.72 6.30 -10.34
C LYS A 17 17.16 7.71 -10.55
N ASP A 18 17.74 8.48 -11.46
CA ASP A 18 17.31 9.85 -11.74
C ASP A 18 15.82 9.90 -12.13
N ARG A 19 15.39 8.98 -12.97
CA ARG A 19 13.98 8.89 -13.39
C ARG A 19 13.06 8.51 -12.24
N LEU A 20 13.44 7.52 -11.42
CA LEU A 20 12.65 7.13 -10.25
C LEU A 20 12.57 8.26 -9.21
N GLU A 21 13.68 8.94 -8.94
CA GLU A 21 13.70 10.08 -8.01
C GLU A 21 12.76 11.20 -8.48
N GLN A 22 12.76 11.52 -9.78
CA GLN A 22 11.84 12.51 -10.35
C GLN A 22 10.36 12.11 -10.16
N GLN A 23 10.02 10.84 -10.47
CA GLN A 23 8.65 10.35 -10.35
C GLN A 23 8.18 10.30 -8.88
N LEU A 24 9.04 9.89 -7.96
CA LEU A 24 8.75 9.86 -6.53
C LEU A 24 8.60 11.28 -5.95
N HIS A 25 9.45 12.20 -6.39
CA HIS A 25 9.36 13.61 -5.99
C HIS A 25 8.05 14.27 -6.45
N ARG A 26 7.61 14.02 -7.69
CA ARG A 26 6.30 14.50 -8.21
C ARG A 26 5.12 14.03 -7.36
N ARG A 27 5.25 12.87 -6.71
CA ARG A 27 4.23 12.24 -5.85
C ARG A 27 4.42 12.53 -4.35
N ASN A 28 5.37 13.40 -3.98
CA ASN A 28 5.75 13.69 -2.59
C ASN A 28 6.13 12.44 -1.77
N VAL A 29 6.71 11.44 -2.42
CA VAL A 29 7.16 10.20 -1.78
C VAL A 29 8.65 10.25 -1.51
N ARG A 30 9.07 10.00 -0.27
CA ARG A 30 10.48 9.90 0.12
C ARG A 30 10.96 8.46 0.02
N ALA A 31 12.07 8.26 -0.67
CA ALA A 31 12.75 6.98 -0.78
C ALA A 31 14.27 7.14 -0.71
N ASP A 32 14.92 6.14 -0.12
CA ASP A 32 16.37 5.96 -0.18
C ASP A 32 16.66 4.98 -1.31
N ILE A 33 17.18 5.48 -2.43
CA ILE A 33 17.53 4.65 -3.59
C ILE A 33 19.02 4.31 -3.51
N LEU A 34 19.31 3.02 -3.38
CA LEU A 34 20.64 2.46 -3.20
C LEU A 34 21.04 1.65 -4.44
N GLU A 35 22.26 1.86 -4.91
CA GLU A 35 22.78 1.25 -6.13
C GLU A 35 23.73 0.11 -5.79
N TYR A 36 23.65 -0.98 -6.55
CA TYR A 36 24.49 -2.17 -6.42
C TYR A 36 24.97 -2.61 -7.80
N GLU A 37 26.23 -2.94 -7.90
CA GLU A 37 26.87 -3.39 -9.14
C GLU A 37 26.74 -4.90 -9.40
N SER A 38 26.22 -5.65 -8.42
CA SER A 38 26.07 -7.10 -8.54
C SER A 38 24.96 -7.64 -7.64
N GLY A 39 24.46 -8.84 -7.99
CA GLY A 39 23.47 -9.55 -7.17
C GLY A 39 24.00 -9.93 -5.78
N GLU A 40 25.30 -10.19 -5.65
CA GLU A 40 25.97 -10.55 -4.40
C GLU A 40 25.93 -9.39 -3.41
N THR A 41 26.38 -8.19 -3.83
CA THR A 41 26.42 -6.99 -2.97
C THR A 41 25.01 -6.56 -2.56
N PHE A 42 24.03 -6.68 -3.47
CA PHE A 42 22.63 -6.46 -3.16
C PHE A 42 22.12 -7.43 -2.10
N LEU A 43 22.35 -8.75 -2.23
CA LEU A 43 21.88 -9.74 -1.27
C LEU A 43 22.51 -9.58 0.11
N GLU A 44 23.78 -9.16 0.18
CA GLU A 44 24.41 -8.82 1.46
C GLU A 44 23.73 -7.64 2.15
N ALA A 45 23.38 -6.60 1.38
CA ALA A 45 22.66 -5.44 1.90
C ALA A 45 21.23 -5.79 2.32
N ALA A 46 20.52 -6.62 1.55
CA ALA A 46 19.17 -7.09 1.85
C ALA A 46 19.09 -7.89 3.16
N ARG A 47 20.12 -8.66 3.48
CA ARG A 47 20.21 -9.38 4.78
C ARG A 47 20.34 -8.46 5.99
N LYS A 48 20.94 -7.27 5.80
CA LYS A 48 21.14 -6.30 6.90
C LYS A 48 19.87 -5.48 7.15
N ALA A 49 19.19 -5.11 6.08
CA ALA A 49 17.94 -4.36 6.18
C ALA A 49 17.09 -4.61 4.91
N PRO A 50 15.78 -4.92 5.04
CA PRO A 50 14.91 -5.25 3.93
C PRO A 50 14.73 -4.07 2.99
N PHE A 51 14.48 -4.36 1.71
CA PHE A 51 14.09 -3.40 0.68
C PHE A 51 12.59 -3.46 0.45
N THR A 52 11.99 -2.29 0.23
CA THR A 52 10.58 -2.19 -0.20
C THR A 52 10.41 -2.66 -1.63
N ALA A 53 11.38 -2.30 -2.50
CA ALA A 53 11.43 -2.73 -3.89
C ALA A 53 12.88 -2.91 -4.35
N ALA A 54 13.08 -3.79 -5.33
CA ALA A 54 14.36 -3.99 -5.99
C ALA A 54 14.17 -4.09 -7.50
N PHE A 55 14.94 -3.28 -8.22
CA PHE A 55 15.08 -3.30 -9.67
C PHE A 55 16.33 -4.10 -10.00
N LEU A 56 16.17 -5.21 -10.70
CA LEU A 56 17.25 -6.15 -10.96
C LEU A 56 17.46 -6.27 -12.47
N ASP A 57 18.64 -5.93 -12.97
CA ASP A 57 18.98 -6.32 -14.33
C ASP A 57 19.10 -7.84 -14.42
N ILE A 58 18.51 -8.42 -15.46
CA ILE A 58 18.57 -9.87 -15.67
C ILE A 58 19.98 -10.29 -16.08
N TYR A 59 20.60 -9.52 -16.96
CA TYR A 59 21.89 -9.85 -17.57
C TYR A 59 23.00 -9.04 -16.91
N MET A 60 23.64 -9.61 -15.91
CA MET A 60 24.79 -9.04 -15.21
C MET A 60 25.96 -10.03 -15.24
N ASP A 61 27.17 -9.52 -15.14
CA ASP A 61 28.35 -10.36 -14.93
C ASP A 61 28.24 -11.09 -13.57
N GLY A 62 28.53 -12.41 -13.56
CA GLY A 62 28.45 -13.23 -12.34
C GLY A 62 27.03 -13.71 -12.06
N MET A 63 26.44 -13.27 -10.94
CA MET A 63 25.07 -13.67 -10.55
C MET A 63 24.04 -12.90 -11.36
N THR A 64 23.19 -13.62 -12.08
CA THR A 64 22.06 -13.01 -12.81
C THR A 64 21.03 -12.41 -11.87
N GLY A 65 20.27 -11.40 -12.34
CA GLY A 65 19.16 -10.83 -11.56
C GLY A 65 18.11 -11.87 -11.18
N MET A 66 17.87 -12.85 -12.03
CA MET A 66 16.95 -13.95 -11.74
C MET A 66 17.43 -14.84 -10.59
N GLU A 67 18.73 -15.15 -10.56
CA GLU A 67 19.32 -15.92 -9.46
C GLU A 67 19.29 -15.12 -8.15
N ALA A 68 19.59 -13.81 -8.21
CA ALA A 68 19.49 -12.92 -7.07
C ALA A 68 18.06 -12.88 -6.52
N ALA A 69 17.06 -12.74 -7.40
CA ALA A 69 15.64 -12.78 -7.03
C ALA A 69 15.24 -14.11 -6.35
N LYS A 70 15.64 -15.26 -6.95
CA LYS A 70 15.38 -16.59 -6.35
C LYS A 70 16.02 -16.75 -4.97
N LYS A 71 17.22 -16.20 -4.76
CA LYS A 71 17.89 -16.22 -3.44
C LYS A 71 17.20 -15.28 -2.43
N LEU A 72 16.81 -14.08 -2.86
CA LEU A 72 16.08 -13.13 -2.03
C LEU A 72 14.77 -13.74 -1.53
N ARG A 73 13.99 -14.37 -2.40
CA ARG A 73 12.68 -14.96 -2.07
C ARG A 73 12.75 -16.05 -0.99
N LYS A 74 13.90 -16.63 -0.71
CA LYS A 74 14.08 -17.58 0.41
C LYS A 74 14.04 -16.89 1.77
N THR A 75 14.28 -15.59 1.84
CA THR A 75 14.37 -14.82 3.09
C THR A 75 13.42 -13.64 3.14
N ASP A 76 12.98 -13.14 1.99
CA ASP A 76 12.08 -11.98 1.86
C ASP A 76 11.06 -12.25 0.74
N THR A 77 9.80 -12.40 1.12
CA THR A 77 8.66 -12.61 0.21
C THR A 77 7.97 -11.30 -0.17
N ASP A 78 8.22 -10.22 0.56
CA ASP A 78 7.44 -8.98 0.50
C ASP A 78 8.09 -7.90 -0.36
N CYS A 79 9.41 -7.96 -0.57
CA CYS A 79 10.12 -7.05 -1.46
C CYS A 79 9.51 -7.08 -2.87
N LEU A 80 9.07 -5.96 -3.39
CA LEU A 80 8.55 -5.83 -4.76
C LEU A 80 9.70 -5.94 -5.75
N LEU A 81 9.65 -6.95 -6.63
CA LEU A 81 10.71 -7.19 -7.62
C LEU A 81 10.30 -6.66 -8.99
N VAL A 82 11.15 -5.85 -9.58
CA VAL A 82 11.06 -5.38 -10.96
C VAL A 82 12.30 -5.83 -11.69
N PHE A 83 12.15 -6.53 -12.81
CA PHE A 83 13.27 -6.84 -13.67
C PHE A 83 13.47 -5.74 -14.71
N THR A 84 14.71 -5.33 -14.90
CA THR A 84 15.15 -4.53 -16.05
C THR A 84 15.86 -5.46 -17.04
N THR A 85 15.59 -5.33 -18.33
CA THR A 85 16.13 -6.29 -19.29
C THR A 85 16.10 -5.76 -20.72
N THR A 86 17.01 -6.23 -21.54
CA THR A 86 17.00 -6.00 -23.00
C THR A 86 16.14 -7.02 -23.77
N SER A 87 15.67 -8.11 -23.13
CA SER A 87 14.85 -9.15 -23.73
C SER A 87 13.68 -9.56 -22.83
N THR A 88 12.58 -9.97 -23.44
CA THR A 88 11.38 -10.50 -22.75
C THR A 88 11.40 -12.03 -22.58
N ASP A 89 12.47 -12.72 -22.96
CA ASP A 89 12.53 -14.19 -23.02
C ASP A 89 12.39 -14.86 -21.63
N HIS A 90 12.71 -14.16 -20.55
CA HIS A 90 12.62 -14.65 -19.17
C HIS A 90 11.29 -14.34 -18.44
N ALA A 91 10.29 -13.81 -19.14
CA ALA A 91 9.02 -13.43 -18.51
C ALA A 91 8.33 -14.61 -17.77
N LEU A 92 8.44 -15.83 -18.30
CA LEU A 92 7.89 -17.04 -17.66
C LEU A 92 8.58 -17.40 -16.34
N GLU A 93 9.88 -17.15 -16.22
CA GLU A 93 10.63 -17.42 -14.99
C GLU A 93 10.31 -16.42 -13.87
N GLY A 94 9.91 -15.21 -14.23
CA GLY A 94 9.53 -14.17 -13.28
C GLY A 94 8.28 -14.49 -12.47
N PHE A 95 7.36 -15.30 -13.00
CA PHE A 95 6.23 -15.81 -12.22
C PHE A 95 6.67 -16.62 -11.00
N GLN A 96 7.79 -17.35 -11.09
CA GLN A 96 8.30 -18.16 -9.97
C GLN A 96 8.78 -17.30 -8.80
N VAL A 97 9.27 -16.08 -9.08
CA VAL A 97 9.75 -15.14 -8.05
C VAL A 97 8.73 -14.04 -7.74
N ARG A 98 7.52 -14.12 -8.29
CA ARG A 98 6.46 -13.13 -8.11
C ARG A 98 6.96 -11.72 -8.43
N ALA A 99 7.53 -11.55 -9.61
CA ALA A 99 7.94 -10.23 -10.09
C ALA A 99 6.70 -9.35 -10.28
N LEU A 100 6.80 -8.10 -9.86
CA LEU A 100 5.78 -7.08 -10.07
C LEU A 100 5.71 -6.71 -11.55
N HIS A 101 6.86 -6.46 -12.15
CA HIS A 101 6.93 -5.92 -13.52
C HIS A 101 8.22 -6.30 -14.24
N TYR A 102 8.19 -6.22 -15.57
CA TYR A 102 9.35 -6.28 -16.47
C TYR A 102 9.49 -4.97 -17.21
N LEU A 103 10.57 -4.25 -16.94
CA LEU A 103 10.90 -2.99 -17.59
C LEU A 103 11.91 -3.24 -18.71
N VAL A 104 11.45 -3.16 -19.96
CA VAL A 104 12.29 -3.46 -21.13
C VAL A 104 13.12 -2.23 -21.50
N LYS A 105 14.44 -2.42 -21.63
CA LYS A 105 15.38 -1.39 -22.07
C LYS A 105 15.34 -1.23 -23.61
N PRO A 106 15.40 -0.01 -24.17
CA PRO A 106 15.38 1.28 -23.46
C PRO A 106 13.97 1.66 -23.00
N PHE A 107 13.82 2.02 -21.73
CA PHE A 107 12.53 2.45 -21.16
C PHE A 107 12.32 3.96 -21.29
N THR A 108 11.08 4.38 -21.44
CA THR A 108 10.67 5.78 -21.55
C THR A 108 10.31 6.38 -20.19
N GLU A 109 10.10 7.72 -20.13
CA GLU A 109 9.53 8.34 -18.92
C GLU A 109 8.13 7.82 -18.60
N ALA A 110 7.30 7.54 -19.62
CA ALA A 110 5.95 7.01 -19.43
C ALA A 110 5.96 5.61 -18.81
N ASP A 111 6.94 4.76 -19.18
CA ASP A 111 7.09 3.43 -18.59
C ASP A 111 7.43 3.53 -17.10
N ILE A 112 8.33 4.45 -16.72
CA ILE A 112 8.69 4.67 -15.31
C ILE A 112 7.55 5.32 -14.54
N ASP A 113 6.78 6.21 -15.15
CA ASP A 113 5.61 6.85 -14.54
C ASP A 113 4.55 5.80 -14.18
N ALA A 114 4.16 4.96 -15.15
CA ALA A 114 3.19 3.87 -14.95
C ALA A 114 3.68 2.84 -13.93
N LEU A 115 4.95 2.44 -14.02
CA LEU A 115 5.56 1.50 -13.08
C LEU A 115 5.62 2.07 -11.64
N THR A 116 5.89 3.37 -11.51
CA THR A 116 5.91 4.03 -10.20
C THR A 116 4.53 4.01 -9.56
N ASP A 117 3.47 4.25 -10.33
CA ASP A 117 2.08 4.16 -9.84
C ASP A 117 1.75 2.73 -9.40
N GLU A 118 2.11 1.71 -10.20
CA GLU A 118 1.91 0.32 -9.85
C GLU A 118 2.67 -0.07 -8.58
N LEU A 119 3.93 0.36 -8.47
CA LEU A 119 4.79 0.10 -7.31
C LEU A 119 4.20 0.73 -6.04
N LEU A 120 3.79 2.01 -6.10
CA LEU A 120 3.22 2.71 -4.95
C LEU A 120 1.86 2.14 -4.53
N ALA A 121 1.07 1.62 -5.46
CA ALA A 121 -0.18 0.95 -5.16
C ALA A 121 0.02 -0.38 -4.40
N ARG A 122 1.18 -1.04 -4.58
CA ARG A 122 1.53 -2.31 -3.91
C ARG A 122 2.24 -2.13 -2.57
N ILE A 123 2.83 -0.96 -2.33
CA ILE A 123 3.50 -0.69 -1.06
C ILE A 123 2.42 -0.45 0.00
N PRO A 124 2.43 -1.20 1.12
CA PRO A 124 1.57 -0.89 2.24
C PRO A 124 1.77 0.58 2.63
N GLN A 125 0.72 1.38 2.50
CA GLN A 125 0.78 2.76 2.97
C GLN A 125 1.16 2.74 4.45
N PRO A 126 2.05 3.65 4.91
CA PRO A 126 2.33 3.74 6.34
C PRO A 126 1.00 3.89 7.07
N ASP A 127 0.81 3.07 8.10
CA ASP A 127 -0.42 3.09 8.89
C ASP A 127 -0.72 4.52 9.31
N LYS A 128 -1.77 5.10 8.71
CA LYS A 128 -2.28 6.37 9.20
C LYS A 128 -2.87 6.12 10.57
N TYR A 129 -2.64 7.02 11.49
CA TYR A 129 -3.22 6.97 12.82
C TYR A 129 -3.90 8.30 13.15
N MET A 130 -4.83 8.24 14.06
CA MET A 130 -5.46 9.41 14.65
C MET A 130 -5.21 9.42 16.17
N GLU A 131 -5.14 10.62 16.71
CA GLU A 131 -5.05 10.82 18.14
C GLU A 131 -6.47 10.91 18.73
N LEU A 132 -6.73 10.11 19.74
CA LEU A 132 -7.97 10.08 20.47
C LEU A 132 -7.75 10.27 21.96
N LYS A 133 -8.59 11.09 22.57
CA LYS A 133 -8.64 11.20 24.03
C LYS A 133 -9.68 10.22 24.58
N VAL A 134 -9.21 9.18 25.26
CA VAL A 134 -10.03 8.12 25.85
C VAL A 134 -9.75 8.08 27.35
N GLU A 135 -10.78 8.25 28.16
CA GLU A 135 -10.68 8.23 29.65
C GLU A 135 -9.57 9.15 30.20
N GLY A 136 -9.36 10.30 29.55
CA GLY A 136 -8.36 11.28 29.96
C GLY A 136 -6.94 11.04 29.42
N SER A 137 -6.66 9.90 28.78
CA SER A 137 -5.39 9.57 28.16
C SER A 137 -5.44 9.77 26.64
N GLU A 138 -4.34 10.23 26.05
CA GLU A 138 -4.18 10.29 24.60
C GLU A 138 -3.70 8.94 24.07
N ILE A 139 -4.39 8.42 23.05
CA ILE A 139 -4.03 7.18 22.38
C ILE A 139 -3.86 7.42 20.90
N HIS A 140 -2.91 6.71 20.28
CA HIS A 140 -2.73 6.65 18.83
C HIS A 140 -3.46 5.43 18.28
N LEU A 141 -4.54 5.65 17.52
CA LEU A 141 -5.32 4.58 16.92
C LEU A 141 -5.02 4.52 15.42
N ARG A 142 -4.51 3.39 14.97
CA ARG A 142 -4.25 3.17 13.53
C ARG A 142 -5.56 3.09 12.77
N TYR A 143 -5.59 3.65 11.56
CA TYR A 143 -6.79 3.63 10.72
C TYR A 143 -7.25 2.20 10.38
N GLN A 144 -6.32 1.29 10.16
CA GLN A 144 -6.62 -0.13 9.92
C GLN A 144 -7.26 -0.82 11.11
N ASP A 145 -7.10 -0.30 12.33
CA ASP A 145 -7.71 -0.89 13.52
C ASP A 145 -9.14 -0.39 13.76
N ILE A 146 -9.60 0.63 13.03
CA ILE A 146 -10.96 1.17 13.13
C ILE A 146 -11.87 0.33 12.23
N VAL A 147 -12.87 -0.34 12.80
CA VAL A 147 -13.91 -1.08 12.06
C VAL A 147 -15.02 -0.12 11.64
N TYR A 148 -15.60 0.59 12.59
CA TYR A 148 -16.56 1.68 12.39
C TYR A 148 -16.61 2.56 13.62
N ALA A 149 -17.21 3.74 13.49
CA ALA A 149 -17.49 4.59 14.63
C ALA A 149 -18.89 5.17 14.54
N GLU A 150 -19.54 5.32 15.71
CA GLU A 150 -20.88 5.86 15.84
C GLU A 150 -20.96 6.91 16.95
N HIS A 151 -21.72 7.96 16.69
CA HIS A 151 -21.99 9.00 17.66
C HIS A 151 -23.33 8.73 18.35
N PHE A 152 -23.27 8.46 19.63
CA PHE A 152 -24.45 8.23 20.46
C PHE A 152 -24.28 8.90 21.84
N ALA A 153 -25.34 9.53 22.36
CA ALA A 153 -25.38 10.17 23.68
C ALA A 153 -24.18 11.06 24.01
N HIS A 154 -23.80 11.95 23.05
CA HIS A 154 -22.66 12.89 23.15
C HIS A 154 -21.27 12.26 23.20
N LEU A 155 -21.16 10.97 22.95
CA LEU A 155 -19.88 10.23 22.82
C LEU A 155 -19.77 9.63 21.43
N ILE A 156 -18.53 9.47 20.98
CA ILE A 156 -18.20 8.68 19.80
C ILE A 156 -17.65 7.35 20.28
N TYR A 157 -18.32 6.29 19.89
CA TYR A 157 -17.89 4.92 20.13
C TYR A 157 -17.14 4.42 18.90
N VAL A 158 -15.85 4.11 19.05
CA VAL A 158 -14.99 3.59 18.01
C VAL A 158 -14.79 2.11 18.23
N HIS A 159 -15.34 1.31 17.33
CA HIS A 159 -15.23 -0.14 17.33
C HIS A 159 -13.97 -0.56 16.62
N THR A 160 -13.15 -1.39 17.27
CA THR A 160 -11.82 -1.75 16.77
C THR A 160 -11.69 -3.23 16.47
N THR A 161 -10.68 -3.57 15.64
CA THR A 161 -10.38 -4.96 15.24
C THR A 161 -10.06 -5.87 16.42
N VAL A 162 -9.56 -5.33 17.52
CA VAL A 162 -9.29 -6.08 18.77
C VAL A 162 -10.54 -6.23 19.66
N GLN A 163 -11.74 -6.04 19.09
CA GLN A 163 -13.03 -6.12 19.77
C GLN A 163 -13.15 -5.20 21.00
N LYS A 164 -12.37 -4.14 21.04
CA LYS A 164 -12.46 -3.10 22.08
C LYS A 164 -13.21 -1.90 21.51
N THR A 165 -14.22 -1.44 22.24
CA THR A 165 -14.91 -0.18 21.94
C THR A 165 -14.27 0.93 22.77
N LEU A 166 -13.80 1.97 22.07
CA LEU A 166 -13.20 3.16 22.68
C LEU A 166 -14.24 4.28 22.67
N ALA A 167 -14.41 4.98 23.79
CA ALA A 167 -15.32 6.11 23.88
C ALA A 167 -14.54 7.42 23.97
N THR A 168 -14.83 8.37 23.08
CA THR A 168 -14.22 9.70 23.07
C THR A 168 -15.28 10.80 23.01
N ARG A 169 -14.99 11.93 23.64
CA ARG A 169 -15.89 13.08 23.67
C ARG A 169 -15.33 14.21 22.80
N GLN A 170 -15.87 14.33 21.60
CA GLN A 170 -15.58 15.43 20.68
C GLN A 170 -16.70 15.56 19.64
N PRO A 171 -16.81 16.69 18.91
CA PRO A 171 -17.77 16.80 17.80
C PRO A 171 -17.48 15.75 16.73
N PHE A 172 -18.52 15.07 16.24
CA PHE A 172 -18.37 14.05 15.20
C PHE A 172 -17.69 14.59 13.93
N LYS A 173 -17.97 15.85 13.56
CA LYS A 173 -17.35 16.52 12.43
C LYS A 173 -15.81 16.62 12.59
N THR A 174 -15.34 16.89 13.81
CA THR A 174 -13.90 16.96 14.14
C THR A 174 -13.28 15.56 14.08
N PHE A 175 -13.97 14.57 14.65
CA PHE A 175 -13.51 13.18 14.63
C PHE A 175 -13.30 12.63 13.23
N ILE A 176 -14.25 12.85 12.31
CA ILE A 176 -14.18 12.32 10.94
C ILE A 176 -13.31 13.16 10.01
N ALA A 177 -12.89 14.37 10.38
CA ALA A 177 -12.14 15.26 9.49
C ALA A 177 -10.88 14.59 8.89
N PRO A 178 -10.00 13.92 9.67
CA PRO A 178 -8.83 13.25 9.15
C PRO A 178 -9.14 11.96 8.36
N LEU A 179 -10.34 11.39 8.55
CA LEU A 179 -10.75 10.13 7.91
C LEU A 179 -11.41 10.34 6.54
N LYS A 180 -11.98 11.52 6.27
CA LYS A 180 -12.76 11.80 5.04
C LYS A 180 -11.95 11.73 3.75
N ASP A 181 -10.67 12.06 3.83
CA ASP A 181 -9.78 12.08 2.66
C ASP A 181 -9.13 10.71 2.41
N ASP A 182 -9.49 9.71 3.22
CA ASP A 182 -9.00 8.35 3.07
C ASP A 182 -10.09 7.46 2.47
N THR A 183 -9.82 6.88 1.31
CA THR A 183 -10.79 6.07 0.54
C THR A 183 -11.30 4.84 1.26
N ARG A 184 -10.66 4.42 2.37
CA ARG A 184 -11.13 3.35 3.24
C ARG A 184 -12.40 3.74 4.01
N PHE A 185 -12.64 5.04 4.24
CA PHE A 185 -13.73 5.47 5.11
C PHE A 185 -14.92 6.03 4.34
N PHE A 186 -16.12 5.61 4.75
CA PHE A 186 -17.37 6.10 4.21
C PHE A 186 -18.30 6.55 5.32
N VAL A 187 -18.84 7.77 5.20
CA VAL A 187 -19.82 8.32 6.15
C VAL A 187 -21.21 7.78 5.79
N CYS A 188 -21.76 6.92 6.64
CA CYS A 188 -23.03 6.22 6.41
C CYS A 188 -24.27 7.05 6.71
N GLY A 189 -24.11 8.17 7.40
CA GLY A 189 -25.21 9.05 7.81
C GLY A 189 -24.82 9.98 8.95
N ARG A 190 -25.80 10.55 9.65
CA ARG A 190 -25.54 11.41 10.78
C ARG A 190 -24.92 10.63 11.93
N GLY A 191 -23.65 10.89 12.17
CA GLY A 191 -22.92 10.30 13.30
C GLY A 191 -22.42 8.88 13.09
N VAL A 192 -22.34 8.36 11.86
CA VAL A 192 -21.82 7.02 11.60
C VAL A 192 -20.83 7.05 10.44
N ILE A 193 -19.67 6.43 10.65
CA ILE A 193 -18.63 6.23 9.64
C ILE A 193 -18.14 4.79 9.69
N VAL A 194 -17.92 4.19 8.55
CA VAL A 194 -17.46 2.80 8.39
C VAL A 194 -16.09 2.77 7.71
N ASN A 195 -15.27 1.81 8.08
CA ASN A 195 -14.07 1.46 7.33
C ASN A 195 -14.41 0.32 6.35
N LEU A 196 -14.38 0.62 5.06
CA LEU A 196 -14.71 -0.31 3.97
C LEU A 196 -13.73 -1.50 3.91
N GLU A 197 -12.54 -1.37 4.47
CA GLU A 197 -11.57 -2.46 4.57
C GLU A 197 -12.09 -3.63 5.40
N HIS A 198 -12.94 -3.34 6.39
CA HIS A 198 -13.56 -4.33 7.26
C HIS A 198 -15.00 -4.68 6.85
N ALA A 199 -15.50 -4.12 5.75
CA ALA A 199 -16.82 -4.48 5.21
C ALA A 199 -16.71 -5.76 4.35
N LYS A 200 -17.56 -6.74 4.63
CA LYS A 200 -17.70 -7.97 3.82
C LYS A 200 -18.56 -7.72 2.59
N ASP A 201 -19.68 -7.06 2.81
CA ASP A 201 -20.66 -6.72 1.76
C ASP A 201 -21.57 -5.59 2.20
N LEU A 202 -22.39 -5.11 1.25
CA LEU A 202 -23.49 -4.15 1.48
C LEU A 202 -24.80 -4.83 1.16
N GLU A 203 -25.48 -5.35 2.18
CA GLU A 203 -26.76 -6.04 2.07
C GLU A 203 -27.91 -5.10 2.41
N GLY A 204 -28.79 -4.87 1.44
CA GLY A 204 -29.90 -3.91 1.61
C GLY A 204 -29.38 -2.49 1.87
N ALA A 205 -29.62 -1.99 3.08
CA ALA A 205 -29.21 -0.68 3.53
C ALA A 205 -28.16 -0.73 4.66
N ALA A 206 -27.39 -1.81 4.79
CA ALA A 206 -26.40 -1.95 5.84
C ALA A 206 -25.12 -2.63 5.32
N PHE A 207 -23.96 -2.11 5.72
CA PHE A 207 -22.70 -2.83 5.63
C PHE A 207 -22.67 -3.96 6.66
N ARG A 208 -22.34 -5.16 6.23
CA ARG A 208 -22.01 -6.29 7.10
C ARG A 208 -20.50 -6.30 7.32
N MET A 209 -20.08 -6.09 8.55
CA MET A 209 -18.69 -5.98 8.92
C MET A 209 -18.04 -7.35 9.17
N ALA A 210 -16.71 -7.39 9.19
CA ALA A 210 -15.95 -8.61 9.42
C ALA A 210 -16.15 -9.20 10.84
N ASP A 211 -16.43 -8.35 11.83
CA ASP A 211 -16.75 -8.72 13.21
C ASP A 211 -18.20 -9.21 13.41
N GLY A 212 -19.01 -9.21 12.32
CA GLY A 212 -20.41 -9.60 12.34
C GLY A 212 -21.39 -8.44 12.63
N SER A 213 -20.93 -7.26 12.95
CA SER A 213 -21.77 -6.09 13.16
C SER A 213 -22.42 -5.62 11.85
N ARG A 214 -23.54 -4.89 11.96
CA ARG A 214 -24.27 -4.28 10.85
C ARG A 214 -24.31 -2.77 11.01
N VAL A 215 -23.73 -2.05 10.06
CA VAL A 215 -23.68 -0.58 10.04
C VAL A 215 -24.65 -0.05 9.00
N PHE A 216 -25.72 0.59 9.45
CA PHE A 216 -26.78 1.11 8.59
C PHE A 216 -26.34 2.36 7.83
N VAL A 217 -26.74 2.43 6.55
CA VAL A 217 -26.51 3.56 5.66
C VAL A 217 -27.83 4.31 5.46
N SER A 218 -27.80 5.64 5.57
CA SER A 218 -28.95 6.49 5.28
C SER A 218 -29.42 6.28 3.84
N GLN A 219 -30.72 6.34 3.60
CA GLN A 219 -31.36 6.06 2.30
C GLN A 219 -30.79 6.94 1.17
N ASP A 220 -30.58 8.22 1.46
CA ASP A 220 -30.01 9.22 0.53
C ASP A 220 -28.54 8.91 0.16
N LEU A 221 -27.81 8.16 0.96
CA LEU A 221 -26.41 7.81 0.76
C LEU A 221 -26.19 6.41 0.15
N LEU A 222 -27.25 5.58 0.01
CA LEU A 222 -27.10 4.19 -0.45
C LEU A 222 -26.43 4.06 -1.82
N LYS A 223 -26.78 4.94 -2.76
CA LYS A 223 -26.15 4.91 -4.11
C LYS A 223 -24.65 5.21 -4.00
N SER A 224 -24.28 6.24 -3.23
CA SER A 224 -22.88 6.62 -3.03
C SER A 224 -22.13 5.56 -2.24
N ALA A 225 -22.75 4.90 -1.27
CA ALA A 225 -22.17 3.82 -0.50
C ALA A 225 -21.81 2.61 -1.38
N ARG A 226 -22.72 2.21 -2.29
CA ARG A 226 -22.46 1.14 -3.26
C ARG A 226 -21.30 1.50 -4.18
N GLN A 227 -21.30 2.72 -4.70
CA GLN A 227 -20.24 3.19 -5.58
C GLN A 227 -18.89 3.19 -4.86
N ALA A 228 -18.80 3.80 -3.68
CA ALA A 228 -17.55 3.85 -2.89
C ALA A 228 -17.03 2.47 -2.54
N PHE A 229 -17.92 1.53 -2.16
CA PHE A 229 -17.54 0.16 -1.85
C PHE A 229 -17.02 -0.59 -3.07
N MET A 230 -17.67 -0.46 -4.23
CA MET A 230 -17.20 -1.05 -5.48
C MET A 230 -15.85 -0.49 -5.93
N GLU A 231 -15.67 0.84 -5.85
CA GLU A 231 -14.39 1.48 -6.17
C GLU A 231 -13.27 0.99 -5.23
N PHE A 232 -13.57 0.88 -3.93
CA PHE A 232 -12.64 0.35 -2.95
C PHE A 232 -12.24 -1.10 -3.25
N LEU A 233 -13.21 -1.99 -3.58
CA LEU A 233 -12.93 -3.38 -3.94
C LEU A 233 -12.13 -3.50 -5.24
N LEU A 234 -12.41 -2.66 -6.25
CA LEU A 234 -11.66 -2.64 -7.51
C LEU A 234 -10.21 -2.18 -7.29
N GLN A 235 -9.98 -1.20 -6.44
CA GLN A 235 -8.62 -0.78 -6.06
C GLN A 235 -7.89 -1.91 -5.32
N ARG A 236 -8.56 -2.59 -4.40
CA ARG A 236 -8.00 -3.74 -3.66
C ARG A 236 -7.78 -4.96 -4.56
N GLY A 237 -8.68 -5.25 -5.51
CA GLY A 237 -8.55 -6.35 -6.47
C GLY A 237 -7.43 -6.14 -7.49
N ARG A 238 -6.97 -4.91 -7.70
CA ARG A 238 -5.75 -4.60 -8.47
C ARG A 238 -4.47 -4.79 -7.64
N MET A 239 -4.61 -4.98 -6.34
CA MET A 239 -3.50 -5.21 -5.39
C MET A 239 -3.28 -6.70 -5.05
N VAL A 240 -4.01 -7.63 -5.71
CA VAL A 240 -3.88 -9.10 -5.53
C VAL A 240 -3.26 -9.74 -6.76
#